data_947c6a00fad28d0d45cfc9c6d235db6c
#
_entry.id   947c6a00fad28d0d45cfc9c6d235db6c
#
_cell.length_a   1.000
_cell.length_b   1.000
_cell.length_c   1.000
_cell.angle_alpha   90.00
_cell.angle_beta   90.00
_cell.angle_gamma   90.00
#
_symmetry.space_group_name_H-M   'P 1'
#
loop_
_entity.id
_entity.type
_entity.pdbx_description
1 polymer ?
#
loop_
_entity_poly.entity_id
_entity_poly.type
_entity_poly.pdbx_seq_one_letter_code
_entity_poly.pdbx_strand_id
1 'polypeptide(L)'
;EYNGLYCAVDILRKDGDGWAIYEVKSSSKHGGDSDDKPVYIADIAYQKYVLENCGVKVSGVYLVCLNGDYVFDGTLDIHKLFTVSDVAEAVAIEWEKIETNLLVAERLLLSPNEPKIDLFAGCKKPYLCSFWKYCSRHLPQPSVFDLYRMQFSKKIKFYRQGIISYEDLLSCPTITNDKQLRQIEFALQDKGTYIEKENIRFFSAVSPTHYIFWILKPCSR
;
A
#
# COMPACT_ATOMS: atom_id res chain seq x y z
N GLU A 1 -25.62 -2.53 6.12
CA GLU A 1 -25.05 -2.38 7.48
C GLU A 1 -25.56 -3.48 8.38
N TYR A 2 -24.71 -4.10 9.17
CA TYR A 2 -25.02 -5.16 10.11
C TYR A 2 -24.21 -4.96 11.40
N ASN A 3 -24.88 -4.81 12.55
CA ASN A 3 -24.23 -4.62 13.88
C ASN A 3 -23.10 -3.55 13.88
N GLY A 4 -23.34 -2.42 13.22
CA GLY A 4 -22.35 -1.36 13.08
C GLY A 4 -21.26 -1.62 12.04
N LEU A 5 -21.27 -2.79 11.41
CA LEU A 5 -20.38 -3.11 10.29
C LEU A 5 -20.98 -2.54 9.00
N TYR A 6 -20.19 -1.80 8.25
CA TYR A 6 -20.60 -1.20 6.98
C TYR A 6 -19.71 -1.70 5.84
N CYS A 7 -20.29 -2.02 4.70
CA CYS A 7 -19.57 -2.24 3.45
C CYS A 7 -20.23 -1.46 2.30
N ALA A 8 -19.42 -1.12 1.30
CA ALA A 8 -19.85 -0.58 0.02
C ALA A 8 -19.29 -1.47 -1.07
N VAL A 9 -20.18 -2.17 -1.79
CA VAL A 9 -19.81 -3.06 -2.89
C VAL A 9 -19.73 -2.24 -4.17
N ASP A 10 -18.65 -2.41 -4.96
CA ASP A 10 -18.51 -1.69 -6.22
C ASP A 10 -19.62 -2.06 -7.21
N ILE A 11 -19.85 -3.35 -7.45
CA ILE A 11 -20.94 -3.84 -8.30
C ILE A 11 -21.60 -5.05 -7.66
N LEU A 12 -22.90 -4.97 -7.42
CA LEU A 12 -23.74 -6.06 -6.97
C LEU A 12 -24.74 -6.46 -8.08
N ARG A 13 -24.50 -7.59 -8.73
CA ARG A 13 -25.32 -8.06 -9.85
C ARG A 13 -26.26 -9.17 -9.41
N LYS A 14 -27.51 -9.09 -9.84
CA LYS A 14 -28.47 -10.19 -9.65
C LYS A 14 -27.99 -11.45 -10.39
N ASP A 15 -27.98 -12.59 -9.70
CA ASP A 15 -27.50 -13.86 -10.21
C ASP A 15 -28.40 -14.99 -9.69
N GLY A 16 -29.28 -15.46 -10.53
CA GLY A 16 -30.31 -16.45 -10.15
C GLY A 16 -31.18 -15.94 -8.99
N ASP A 17 -31.23 -16.70 -7.91
CA ASP A 17 -31.91 -16.37 -6.66
C ASP A 17 -31.03 -15.58 -5.68
N GLY A 18 -29.76 -15.36 -6.01
CA GLY A 18 -28.78 -14.64 -5.21
C GLY A 18 -28.23 -13.39 -5.90
N TRP A 19 -27.07 -12.95 -5.42
CA TRP A 19 -26.34 -11.79 -5.89
C TRP A 19 -24.85 -12.11 -6.01
N ALA A 20 -24.21 -11.64 -7.08
CA ALA A 20 -22.78 -11.75 -7.28
C ALA A 20 -22.09 -10.41 -6.96
N ILE A 21 -21.03 -10.47 -6.17
CA ILE A 21 -20.15 -9.35 -5.85
C ILE A 21 -19.07 -9.25 -6.92
N TYR A 22 -18.87 -8.05 -7.48
CA TYR A 22 -17.72 -7.72 -8.33
C TYR A 22 -16.96 -6.57 -7.66
N GLU A 23 -15.79 -6.87 -7.16
CA GLU A 23 -14.86 -5.87 -6.62
C GLU A 23 -13.90 -5.42 -7.73
N VAL A 24 -13.82 -4.11 -7.95
CA VAL A 24 -13.06 -3.51 -9.05
C VAL A 24 -11.79 -2.85 -8.53
N LYS A 25 -10.65 -3.24 -9.07
CA LYS A 25 -9.36 -2.64 -8.70
C LYS A 25 -8.64 -2.11 -9.94
N SER A 26 -8.08 -0.91 -9.84
CA SER A 26 -7.30 -0.27 -10.91
C SER A 26 -5.92 -0.89 -11.12
N SER A 27 -5.55 -1.92 -10.35
CA SER A 27 -4.31 -2.66 -10.57
C SER A 27 -4.40 -3.51 -11.84
N SER A 28 -3.29 -3.63 -12.57
CA SER A 28 -3.17 -4.54 -13.70
C SER A 28 -2.82 -5.95 -13.24
N LYS A 29 -3.37 -6.95 -13.94
CA LYS A 29 -3.03 -8.38 -13.81
C LYS A 29 -2.51 -8.86 -15.15
N HIS A 30 -1.32 -9.48 -15.17
CA HIS A 30 -0.75 -10.12 -16.36
C HIS A 30 -1.16 -11.60 -16.42
N GLY A 31 -1.22 -12.16 -17.63
CA GLY A 31 -1.53 -13.58 -17.81
C GLY A 31 -0.54 -14.45 -17.08
N GLY A 32 -1.02 -15.30 -16.17
CA GLY A 32 -0.22 -16.16 -15.30
C GLY A 32 0.04 -15.65 -13.88
N ASP A 33 -0.34 -14.41 -13.57
CA ASP A 33 -0.32 -13.93 -12.18
C ASP A 33 -1.43 -14.61 -11.36
N SER A 34 -1.01 -15.53 -10.48
CA SER A 34 -1.90 -16.25 -9.56
C SER A 34 -2.20 -15.46 -8.27
N ASP A 35 -1.50 -14.36 -8.06
CA ASP A 35 -1.57 -13.61 -6.80
C ASP A 35 -2.72 -12.59 -6.82
N ASP A 36 -3.92 -13.07 -6.57
CA ASP A 36 -4.99 -12.23 -6.07
C ASP A 36 -4.50 -11.66 -4.74
N LYS A 37 -4.26 -10.33 -4.73
CA LYS A 37 -3.62 -9.69 -3.56
C LYS A 37 -4.44 -10.00 -2.30
N PRO A 38 -3.83 -10.54 -1.24
CA PRO A 38 -4.57 -10.98 -0.05
C PRO A 38 -5.48 -9.89 0.54
N VAL A 39 -5.10 -8.61 0.37
CA VAL A 39 -5.92 -7.48 0.82
C VAL A 39 -7.25 -7.36 0.06
N TYR A 40 -7.29 -7.72 -1.23
CA TYR A 40 -8.52 -7.69 -2.03
C TYR A 40 -9.44 -8.84 -1.68
N ILE A 41 -8.86 -10.01 -1.42
CA ILE A 41 -9.62 -11.18 -0.96
C ILE A 41 -10.25 -10.93 0.42
N ALA A 42 -9.50 -10.35 1.35
CA ALA A 42 -10.01 -9.97 2.66
C ALA A 42 -11.14 -8.92 2.58
N ASP A 43 -11.03 -7.96 1.65
CA ASP A 43 -12.05 -6.94 1.39
C ASP A 43 -13.35 -7.60 0.88
N ILE A 44 -13.27 -8.47 -0.13
CA ILE A 44 -14.43 -9.20 -0.67
C ILE A 44 -15.04 -10.13 0.39
N ALA A 45 -14.22 -10.83 1.18
CA ALA A 45 -14.69 -11.70 2.25
C ALA A 45 -15.48 -10.92 3.30
N TYR A 46 -14.99 -9.74 3.68
CA TYR A 46 -15.69 -8.85 4.60
C TYR A 46 -17.03 -8.34 4.02
N GLN A 47 -17.03 -7.90 2.76
CA GLN A 47 -18.26 -7.46 2.09
C GLN A 47 -19.31 -8.59 2.04
N LYS A 48 -18.87 -9.80 1.66
CA LYS A 48 -19.73 -10.99 1.66
C LYS A 48 -20.30 -11.26 3.06
N TYR A 49 -19.45 -11.20 4.10
CA TYR A 49 -19.89 -11.40 5.50
C TYR A 49 -21.00 -10.41 5.88
N VAL A 50 -20.82 -9.13 5.61
CA VAL A 50 -21.83 -8.11 5.94
C VAL A 50 -23.12 -8.34 5.18
N LEU A 51 -23.04 -8.64 3.87
CA LEU A 51 -24.22 -8.89 3.03
C LEU A 51 -25.02 -10.11 3.49
N GLU A 52 -24.37 -11.23 3.75
CA GLU A 52 -25.05 -12.45 4.17
C GLU A 52 -25.70 -12.29 5.54
N ASN A 53 -25.08 -11.57 6.46
CA ASN A 53 -25.69 -11.22 7.74
C ASN A 53 -26.84 -10.19 7.64
N CYS A 54 -26.91 -9.46 6.52
CA CYS A 54 -28.09 -8.64 6.16
C CYS A 54 -29.20 -9.45 5.46
N GLY A 55 -29.07 -10.77 5.31
CA GLY A 55 -30.03 -11.63 4.65
C GLY A 55 -29.90 -11.65 3.11
N VAL A 56 -28.84 -11.11 2.54
CA VAL A 56 -28.57 -11.12 1.10
C VAL A 56 -27.82 -12.41 0.76
N LYS A 57 -28.41 -13.29 -0.05
CA LYS A 57 -27.75 -14.50 -0.54
C LYS A 57 -26.67 -14.12 -1.55
N VAL A 58 -25.41 -14.39 -1.24
CA VAL A 58 -24.27 -14.17 -2.17
C VAL A 58 -24.01 -15.48 -2.93
N SER A 59 -24.23 -15.44 -4.26
CA SER A 59 -24.07 -16.59 -5.18
C SER A 59 -22.71 -16.68 -5.85
N GLY A 60 -21.95 -15.56 -5.91
CA GLY A 60 -20.63 -15.52 -6.52
C GLY A 60 -19.83 -14.30 -6.07
N VAL A 61 -18.51 -14.41 -6.13
CA VAL A 61 -17.57 -13.36 -5.76
C VAL A 61 -16.44 -13.26 -6.80
N TYR A 62 -16.26 -12.08 -7.37
CA TYR A 62 -15.37 -11.84 -8.49
C TYR A 62 -14.48 -10.63 -8.24
N LEU A 63 -13.20 -10.77 -8.59
CA LEU A 63 -12.24 -9.67 -8.63
C LEU A 63 -12.06 -9.21 -10.08
N VAL A 64 -12.25 -7.91 -10.33
CA VAL A 64 -12.10 -7.28 -11.63
C VAL A 64 -10.86 -6.39 -11.60
N CYS A 65 -9.89 -6.69 -12.47
CA CYS A 65 -8.65 -5.92 -12.61
C CYS A 65 -8.45 -5.48 -14.07
N LEU A 66 -7.57 -4.51 -14.30
CA LEU A 66 -7.11 -4.21 -15.65
C LEU A 66 -6.30 -5.39 -16.19
N ASN A 67 -6.54 -5.74 -17.44
CA ASN A 67 -5.71 -6.71 -18.17
C ASN A 67 -4.38 -6.05 -18.56
N GLY A 68 -3.29 -6.46 -17.90
CA GLY A 68 -1.95 -5.92 -18.15
C GLY A 68 -1.38 -6.28 -19.52
N ASP A 69 -1.95 -7.28 -20.20
CA ASP A 69 -1.54 -7.73 -21.53
C ASP A 69 -2.36 -7.06 -22.65
N TYR A 70 -3.35 -6.21 -22.28
CA TYR A 70 -4.15 -5.49 -23.25
C TYR A 70 -3.34 -4.38 -23.93
N VAL A 71 -3.32 -4.42 -25.27
CA VAL A 71 -2.72 -3.38 -26.11
C VAL A 71 -3.83 -2.68 -26.89
N PHE A 72 -3.91 -1.36 -26.73
CA PHE A 72 -4.86 -0.54 -27.48
C PHE A 72 -4.38 -0.41 -28.93
N ASP A 73 -5.23 -0.83 -29.88
CA ASP A 73 -4.96 -0.83 -31.33
C ASP A 73 -5.66 0.30 -32.10
N GLY A 74 -6.26 1.25 -31.38
CA GLY A 74 -7.06 2.35 -31.96
C GLY A 74 -8.56 2.18 -31.72
N THR A 75 -9.04 0.99 -31.32
CA THR A 75 -10.44 0.73 -30.95
C THR A 75 -10.50 0.16 -29.55
N LEU A 76 -11.27 0.80 -28.65
CA LEU A 76 -11.41 0.34 -27.29
C LEU A 76 -12.27 -0.92 -27.22
N ASP A 77 -11.65 -2.06 -26.86
CA ASP A 77 -12.36 -3.31 -26.54
C ASP A 77 -12.46 -3.49 -25.03
N ILE A 78 -13.62 -3.16 -24.46
CA ILE A 78 -13.87 -3.22 -23.02
C ILE A 78 -13.77 -4.66 -22.50
N HIS A 79 -14.14 -5.66 -23.31
CA HIS A 79 -14.11 -7.05 -22.91
C HIS A 79 -12.70 -7.63 -22.78
N LYS A 80 -11.74 -7.03 -23.51
CA LYS A 80 -10.32 -7.37 -23.38
C LYS A 80 -9.58 -6.50 -22.38
N LEU A 81 -10.12 -5.31 -22.06
CA LEU A 81 -9.50 -4.37 -21.13
C LEU A 81 -9.48 -4.87 -19.69
N PHE A 82 -10.46 -5.69 -19.30
CA PHE A 82 -10.61 -6.18 -17.94
C PHE A 82 -10.42 -7.69 -17.86
N THR A 83 -9.81 -8.13 -16.76
CA THR A 83 -9.79 -9.54 -16.34
C THR A 83 -10.75 -9.71 -15.18
N VAL A 84 -11.68 -10.67 -15.28
CA VAL A 84 -12.62 -11.05 -14.23
C VAL A 84 -12.19 -12.41 -13.70
N SER A 85 -11.80 -12.47 -12.44
CA SER A 85 -11.36 -13.69 -11.77
C SER A 85 -12.41 -14.14 -10.76
N ASP A 86 -12.83 -15.39 -10.81
CA ASP A 86 -13.59 -16.02 -9.73
C ASP A 86 -12.63 -16.23 -8.55
N VAL A 87 -13.00 -15.72 -7.37
CA VAL A 87 -12.16 -15.77 -6.16
C VAL A 87 -12.88 -16.49 -5.01
N ALA A 88 -13.90 -17.30 -5.31
CA ALA A 88 -14.73 -17.96 -4.31
C ALA A 88 -13.94 -18.84 -3.35
N GLU A 89 -12.97 -19.62 -3.85
CA GLU A 89 -12.12 -20.48 -3.02
C GLU A 89 -11.23 -19.65 -2.06
N ALA A 90 -10.57 -18.60 -2.58
CA ALA A 90 -9.73 -17.74 -1.76
C ALA A 90 -10.54 -16.99 -0.70
N VAL A 91 -11.73 -16.52 -1.04
CA VAL A 91 -12.68 -15.86 -0.13
C VAL A 91 -13.16 -16.85 0.95
N ALA A 92 -13.41 -18.11 0.63
CA ALA A 92 -13.81 -19.12 1.60
C ALA A 92 -12.72 -19.38 2.66
N ILE A 93 -11.46 -19.41 2.26
CA ILE A 93 -10.30 -19.52 3.17
C ILE A 93 -10.20 -18.29 4.09
N GLU A 94 -10.40 -17.10 3.54
CA GLU A 94 -10.32 -15.85 4.32
C GLU A 94 -11.51 -15.67 5.27
N TRP A 95 -12.68 -16.22 4.89
CA TRP A 95 -13.91 -16.19 5.68
C TRP A 95 -13.72 -16.70 7.12
N GLU A 96 -12.95 -17.77 7.30
CA GLU A 96 -12.70 -18.38 8.62
C GLU A 96 -12.03 -17.39 9.61
N LYS A 97 -11.37 -16.35 9.10
CA LYS A 97 -10.68 -15.34 9.91
C LYS A 97 -11.53 -14.11 10.23
N ILE A 98 -12.63 -13.90 9.51
CA ILE A 98 -13.43 -12.66 9.61
C ILE A 98 -13.94 -12.45 11.03
N GLU A 99 -14.64 -13.41 11.60
CA GLU A 99 -15.20 -13.26 12.96
C GLU A 99 -14.12 -13.03 14.01
N THR A 100 -13.01 -13.76 13.93
CA THR A 100 -11.88 -13.58 14.86
C THR A 100 -11.30 -12.18 14.73
N ASN A 101 -11.11 -11.68 13.52
CA ASN A 101 -10.59 -10.34 13.27
C ASN A 101 -11.57 -9.25 13.75
N LEU A 102 -12.87 -9.44 13.55
CA LEU A 102 -13.90 -8.52 14.04
C LEU A 102 -13.93 -8.45 15.57
N LEU A 103 -13.85 -9.58 16.27
CA LEU A 103 -13.76 -9.63 17.73
C LEU A 103 -12.52 -8.90 18.26
N VAL A 104 -11.37 -9.04 17.57
CA VAL A 104 -10.14 -8.30 17.94
C VAL A 104 -10.34 -6.80 17.74
N ALA A 105 -10.92 -6.40 16.61
CA ALA A 105 -11.19 -4.99 16.32
C ALA A 105 -12.16 -4.38 17.32
N GLU A 106 -13.24 -5.07 17.68
CA GLU A 106 -14.21 -4.64 18.68
C GLU A 106 -13.57 -4.42 20.05
N ARG A 107 -12.76 -5.38 20.52
CA ARG A 107 -12.04 -5.25 21.78
C ARG A 107 -11.10 -4.04 21.80
N LEU A 108 -10.44 -3.77 20.70
CA LEU A 108 -9.57 -2.59 20.56
C LEU A 108 -10.37 -1.28 20.60
N LEU A 109 -11.51 -1.24 19.92
CA LEU A 109 -12.38 -0.06 19.90
C LEU A 109 -13.04 0.22 21.24
N LEU A 110 -13.38 -0.81 22.00
CA LEU A 110 -13.99 -0.71 23.33
C LEU A 110 -12.95 -0.50 24.45
N SER A 111 -11.66 -0.64 24.13
CA SER A 111 -10.59 -0.44 25.14
C SER A 111 -10.51 1.02 25.55
N PRO A 112 -10.54 1.34 26.87
CA PRO A 112 -10.36 2.71 27.37
C PRO A 112 -8.91 3.21 27.21
N ASN A 113 -7.98 2.31 26.90
CA ASN A 113 -6.56 2.63 26.81
C ASN A 113 -6.04 2.45 25.38
N GLU A 114 -5.12 3.33 25.01
CA GLU A 114 -4.37 3.21 23.76
C GLU A 114 -3.58 1.89 23.73
N PRO A 115 -3.65 1.10 22.67
CA PRO A 115 -2.88 -0.12 22.55
C PRO A 115 -1.37 0.19 22.48
N LYS A 116 -0.57 -0.52 23.27
CA LYS A 116 0.90 -0.38 23.24
C LYS A 116 1.47 -1.14 22.04
N ILE A 117 1.44 -0.51 20.88
CA ILE A 117 1.97 -1.04 19.63
C ILE A 117 3.17 -0.22 19.21
N ASP A 118 4.32 -0.88 19.09
CA ASP A 118 5.55 -0.28 18.56
C ASP A 118 5.56 -0.28 17.01
N LEU A 119 6.48 0.48 16.41
CA LEU A 119 6.64 0.52 14.96
C LEU A 119 7.12 -0.84 14.41
N PHE A 120 6.47 -1.32 13.36
CA PHE A 120 6.77 -2.62 12.76
C PHE A 120 6.52 -2.60 11.24
N ALA A 121 6.88 -3.68 10.56
CA ALA A 121 6.78 -3.76 9.10
C ALA A 121 5.36 -3.53 8.55
N GLY A 122 4.33 -3.92 9.32
CA GLY A 122 2.92 -3.71 8.98
C GLY A 122 2.48 -2.25 8.94
N CYS A 123 3.24 -1.31 9.54
CA CYS A 123 2.90 0.12 9.46
C CYS A 123 2.93 0.69 8.03
N LYS A 124 3.51 -0.05 7.06
CA LYS A 124 3.56 0.34 5.64
C LYS A 124 3.01 -0.74 4.70
N LYS A 125 2.41 -1.78 5.23
CA LYS A 125 1.83 -2.87 4.45
C LYS A 125 0.41 -3.20 4.92
N PRO A 126 -0.54 -3.40 4.00
CA PRO A 126 -0.45 -3.24 2.54
C PRO A 126 -0.32 -1.78 2.09
N TYR A 127 -0.75 -0.84 2.93
CA TYR A 127 -0.68 0.61 2.73
C TYR A 127 -0.04 1.28 3.93
N LEU A 128 0.34 2.56 3.78
CA LEU A 128 0.80 3.36 4.91
C LEU A 128 -0.33 3.48 5.94
N CYS A 129 -0.07 3.04 7.17
CA CYS A 129 -1.02 3.12 8.27
C CYS A 129 -1.42 4.59 8.53
N SER A 130 -2.73 4.85 8.68
CA SER A 130 -3.24 6.19 8.97
C SER A 130 -2.70 6.78 10.27
N PHE A 131 -2.31 5.92 11.21
CA PHE A 131 -1.71 6.31 12.49
C PHE A 131 -0.19 6.50 12.42
N TRP A 132 0.45 6.35 11.25
CA TRP A 132 1.90 6.46 11.11
C TRP A 132 2.45 7.73 11.75
N LYS A 133 1.89 8.90 11.41
CA LYS A 133 2.34 10.19 11.96
C LYS A 133 2.24 10.26 13.49
N TYR A 134 1.17 9.68 14.04
CA TYR A 134 0.97 9.63 15.48
C TYR A 134 1.98 8.71 16.14
N CYS A 135 2.12 7.49 15.70
CA CYS A 135 3.02 6.50 16.28
C CYS A 135 4.51 6.88 16.14
N SER A 136 4.89 7.57 15.04
CA SER A 136 6.26 8.00 14.80
C SER A 136 6.62 9.38 15.34
N ARG A 137 5.70 10.07 16.04
CA ARG A 137 5.88 11.46 16.54
C ARG A 137 7.06 11.65 17.50
N HIS A 138 7.49 10.57 18.14
CA HIS A 138 8.62 10.58 19.09
C HIS A 138 9.98 10.46 18.40
N LEU A 139 10.03 10.19 17.12
CA LEU A 139 11.28 10.02 16.37
C LEU A 139 11.95 11.38 16.11
N PRO A 140 13.27 11.43 16.07
CA PRO A 140 14.00 12.62 15.62
C PRO A 140 13.65 12.92 14.16
N GLN A 141 13.83 14.19 13.77
CA GLN A 141 13.63 14.64 12.40
C GLN A 141 14.94 15.29 11.89
N PRO A 142 15.58 14.71 10.86
CA PRO A 142 15.24 13.49 10.15
C PRO A 142 15.61 12.21 10.92
N SER A 143 14.99 11.09 10.55
CA SER A 143 15.22 9.78 11.13
C SER A 143 15.59 8.72 10.08
N VAL A 144 15.89 7.50 10.53
CA VAL A 144 16.12 6.33 9.65
C VAL A 144 14.97 6.12 8.66
N PHE A 145 13.75 6.54 9.02
CA PHE A 145 12.57 6.39 8.17
C PHE A 145 12.55 7.34 6.97
N ASP A 146 13.33 8.42 7.00
CA ASP A 146 13.45 9.41 5.92
C ASP A 146 14.54 9.03 4.90
N LEU A 147 15.32 7.99 5.18
CA LEU A 147 16.46 7.62 4.33
C LEU A 147 16.00 7.13 2.95
N TYR A 148 16.59 7.73 1.92
CA TYR A 148 16.25 7.52 0.51
C TYR A 148 16.45 6.06 0.06
N ARG A 149 15.47 5.51 -0.65
CA ARG A 149 15.51 4.17 -1.25
C ARG A 149 15.95 3.04 -0.32
N MET A 150 15.75 3.18 0.98
CA MET A 150 15.92 2.05 1.90
C MET A 150 14.59 1.33 2.08
N GLN A 151 14.61 0.01 1.97
CA GLN A 151 13.42 -0.82 2.21
C GLN A 151 12.90 -0.61 3.64
N PHE A 152 11.58 -0.51 3.80
CA PHE A 152 10.97 -0.22 5.10
C PHE A 152 11.29 -1.29 6.16
N SER A 153 11.36 -2.57 5.77
CA SER A 153 11.77 -3.65 6.65
C SER A 153 13.21 -3.47 7.18
N LYS A 154 14.13 -2.92 6.38
CA LYS A 154 15.49 -2.59 6.81
C LYS A 154 15.48 -1.40 7.78
N LYS A 155 14.64 -0.38 7.53
CA LYS A 155 14.45 0.76 8.46
C LYS A 155 13.95 0.29 9.83
N ILE A 156 12.98 -0.63 9.87
CA ILE A 156 12.49 -1.24 11.11
C ILE A 156 13.60 -2.02 11.83
N LYS A 157 14.47 -2.73 11.11
CA LYS A 157 15.61 -3.43 11.74
C LYS A 157 16.56 -2.45 12.43
N PHE A 158 16.91 -1.35 11.77
CA PHE A 158 17.73 -0.29 12.38
C PHE A 158 17.05 0.33 13.59
N TYR A 159 15.79 0.70 13.49
CA TYR A 159 15.00 1.23 14.58
C TYR A 159 15.03 0.31 15.82
N ARG A 160 14.83 -1.00 15.64
CA ARG A 160 14.90 -1.98 16.73
C ARG A 160 16.29 -2.17 17.33
N GLN A 161 17.34 -1.78 16.60
CA GLN A 161 18.72 -1.76 17.08
C GLN A 161 19.09 -0.45 17.77
N GLY A 162 18.15 0.50 17.89
CA GLY A 162 18.39 1.83 18.44
C GLY A 162 19.11 2.78 17.48
N ILE A 163 19.28 2.39 16.20
CA ILE A 163 19.87 3.24 15.15
C ILE A 163 18.73 4.05 14.53
N ILE A 164 18.49 5.25 15.02
CA ILE A 164 17.28 6.03 14.74
C ILE A 164 17.60 7.35 14.05
N SER A 165 18.53 8.10 14.59
CA SER A 165 18.92 9.42 14.06
C SER A 165 19.87 9.30 12.87
N TYR A 166 20.10 10.41 12.17
CA TYR A 166 21.11 10.47 11.11
C TYR A 166 22.55 10.39 11.68
N GLU A 167 22.76 10.84 12.90
CA GLU A 167 24.03 10.67 13.62
C GLU A 167 24.33 9.20 13.87
N ASP A 168 23.34 8.43 14.33
CA ASP A 168 23.48 6.98 14.51
C ASP A 168 23.82 6.27 13.20
N LEU A 169 23.13 6.67 12.11
CA LEU A 169 23.33 6.11 10.78
C LEU A 169 24.72 6.42 10.20
N LEU A 170 25.26 7.61 10.45
CA LEU A 170 26.60 7.99 10.01
C LEU A 170 27.67 7.09 10.65
N SER A 171 27.44 6.69 11.89
CA SER A 171 28.33 5.80 12.64
C SER A 171 28.13 4.31 12.31
N CYS A 172 27.13 3.98 11.44
CA CYS A 172 26.77 2.61 11.12
C CYS A 172 27.52 2.10 9.87
N PRO A 173 28.43 1.10 9.98
CA PRO A 173 29.25 0.62 8.86
C PRO A 173 28.44 -0.07 7.77
N THR A 174 27.17 -0.40 8.01
CA THR A 174 26.30 -1.05 7.03
C THR A 174 25.65 -0.07 6.05
N ILE A 175 25.81 1.24 6.25
CA ILE A 175 25.39 2.28 5.31
C ILE A 175 26.57 2.55 4.35
N THR A 176 26.49 1.95 3.17
CA THR A 176 27.56 2.05 2.16
C THR A 176 27.11 2.72 0.87
N ASN A 177 25.84 3.08 0.75
CA ASN A 177 25.31 3.72 -0.44
C ASN A 177 25.64 5.23 -0.44
N ASP A 178 26.43 5.69 -1.42
CA ASP A 178 26.89 7.08 -1.52
C ASP A 178 25.76 8.11 -1.50
N LYS A 179 24.62 7.80 -2.11
CA LYS A 179 23.46 8.72 -2.10
C LYS A 179 22.84 8.85 -0.71
N GLN A 180 22.85 7.76 0.06
CA GLN A 180 22.35 7.76 1.44
C GLN A 180 23.33 8.48 2.36
N LEU A 181 24.64 8.21 2.24
CA LEU A 181 25.68 8.92 3.00
C LEU A 181 25.62 10.42 2.74
N ARG A 182 25.51 10.81 1.47
CA ARG A 182 25.37 12.22 1.08
C ARG A 182 24.09 12.85 1.64
N GLN A 183 22.97 12.14 1.63
CA GLN A 183 21.73 12.62 2.24
C GLN A 183 21.92 12.90 3.74
N ILE A 184 22.57 11.99 4.46
CA ILE A 184 22.85 12.11 5.88
C ILE A 184 23.75 13.33 6.14
N GLU A 185 24.88 13.43 5.43
CA GLU A 185 25.82 14.55 5.60
C GLU A 185 25.17 15.90 5.32
N PHE A 186 24.39 16.00 4.23
CA PHE A 186 23.73 17.25 3.86
C PHE A 186 22.70 17.67 4.90
N ALA A 187 21.96 16.73 5.45
CA ALA A 187 20.99 17.02 6.50
C ALA A 187 21.66 17.46 7.81
N LEU A 188 22.75 16.77 8.23
CA LEU A 188 23.46 17.09 9.46
C LEU A 188 24.24 18.42 9.40
N GLN A 189 24.68 18.81 8.21
CA GLN A 189 25.48 20.03 8.00
C GLN A 189 24.64 21.20 7.47
N ASP A 190 23.31 21.03 7.38
CA ASP A 190 22.37 22.03 6.81
C ASP A 190 22.83 22.58 5.45
N LYS A 191 23.38 21.70 4.61
CA LYS A 191 23.95 22.09 3.28
C LYS A 191 22.86 22.36 2.22
N GLY A 192 21.58 22.26 2.57
CA GLY A 192 20.47 22.49 1.65
C GLY A 192 20.32 21.38 0.60
N THR A 193 20.14 21.73 -0.67
CA THR A 193 19.85 20.78 -1.75
C THR A 193 21.09 20.42 -2.55
N TYR A 194 21.36 19.13 -2.72
CA TYR A 194 22.38 18.64 -3.63
C TYR A 194 21.84 18.51 -5.06
N ILE A 195 22.54 19.11 -6.01
CA ILE A 195 22.19 19.09 -7.44
C ILE A 195 23.38 18.56 -8.24
N GLU A 196 23.24 17.40 -8.87
CA GLU A 196 24.22 16.85 -9.83
C GLU A 196 24.08 17.55 -11.19
N LYS A 197 24.74 18.70 -11.35
CA LYS A 197 24.61 19.56 -12.54
C LYS A 197 24.98 18.85 -13.84
N GLU A 198 25.93 17.93 -13.81
CA GLU A 198 26.36 17.18 -15.00
C GLU A 198 25.29 16.21 -15.49
N ASN A 199 24.62 15.52 -14.58
CA ASN A 199 23.50 14.63 -14.92
C ASN A 199 22.31 15.41 -15.48
N ILE A 200 22.06 16.64 -14.98
CA ILE A 200 21.01 17.52 -15.52
C ILE A 200 21.36 17.97 -16.93
N ARG A 201 22.63 18.35 -17.19
CA ARG A 201 23.10 18.74 -18.51
C ARG A 201 22.98 17.60 -19.52
N PHE A 202 23.33 16.39 -19.12
CA PHE A 202 23.16 15.20 -19.97
C PHE A 202 21.68 14.95 -20.29
N PHE A 203 20.79 15.05 -19.30
CA PHE A 203 19.36 14.86 -19.48
C PHE A 203 18.72 15.91 -20.39
N SER A 204 19.12 17.18 -20.25
CA SER A 204 18.64 18.27 -21.12
C SER A 204 19.20 18.19 -22.54
N ALA A 205 20.34 17.56 -22.75
CA ALA A 205 20.92 17.34 -24.08
C ALA A 205 20.27 16.16 -24.83
N VAL A 206 19.72 15.18 -24.12
CA VAL A 206 19.17 13.92 -24.67
C VAL A 206 17.63 13.92 -24.73
N SER A 207 16.96 14.74 -23.91
CA SER A 207 15.50 14.78 -23.83
C SER A 207 14.94 16.09 -24.37
N PRO A 208 14.00 16.05 -25.35
CA PRO A 208 13.27 17.24 -25.77
C PRO A 208 12.50 17.82 -24.58
N THR A 209 12.39 19.12 -24.56
CA THR A 209 11.98 20.08 -23.53
C THR A 209 10.77 19.77 -22.62
N HIS A 210 10.04 18.69 -22.80
CA HIS A 210 8.78 18.42 -22.05
C HIS A 210 8.94 17.74 -20.68
N TYR A 211 10.12 17.20 -20.31
CA TYR A 211 10.32 16.43 -19.08
C TYR A 211 10.98 17.18 -17.92
N ILE A 212 11.45 18.40 -18.13
CA ILE A 212 12.20 19.19 -17.13
C ILE A 212 11.29 19.62 -15.95
N PHE A 213 9.99 19.76 -16.18
CA PHE A 213 9.04 20.23 -15.15
C PHE A 213 8.76 19.22 -14.01
N TRP A 214 9.06 17.93 -14.19
CA TRP A 214 8.78 16.89 -13.19
C TRP A 214 9.90 16.68 -12.18
N ILE A 215 11.13 17.11 -12.48
CA ILE A 215 12.30 16.91 -11.62
C ILE A 215 12.39 17.99 -10.53
N LEU A 216 11.71 19.10 -10.72
CA LEU A 216 11.77 20.28 -9.82
C LEU A 216 10.56 20.40 -8.87
N LYS A 217 9.74 19.35 -8.67
CA LYS A 217 8.79 19.40 -7.56
C LYS A 217 9.55 19.38 -6.24
N PRO A 218 9.53 20.46 -5.46
CA PRO A 218 10.06 20.41 -4.11
C PRO A 218 9.27 19.33 -3.35
N CYS A 219 9.98 18.51 -2.58
CA CYS A 219 9.36 17.65 -1.57
C CYS A 219 8.57 18.58 -0.65
N SER A 220 7.28 18.72 -0.87
CA SER A 220 6.42 19.50 0.02
C SER A 220 6.46 18.85 1.40
N ARG A 221 6.79 19.66 2.36
CA ARG A 221 6.85 19.42 3.82
C ARG A 221 5.61 18.71 4.35
#